data_0417b5e2d232bf2c9fe0641214a2bd68
#
_entry.id   0417b5e2d232bf2c9fe0641214a2bd68
#
_cell.length_a   1.000
_cell.length_b   1.000
_cell.length_c   1.000
_cell.angle_alpha   90.00
_cell.angle_beta   90.00
_cell.angle_gamma   90.00
#
_symmetry.space_group_name_H-M   'P 1'
#
loop_
_entity.id
_entity.type
_entity.pdbx_description
1 polymer ?
#
loop_
_entity_poly.entity_id
_entity_poly.type
_entity_poly.pdbx_seq_one_letter_code
_entity_poly.pdbx_strand_id
1 'polypeptide(L)'
;MRKILATLLALVMTLALMVPASWGENKETYQLPDSLAGKTVILHTNDVHGAIDKYAKVAALRDECYDKGAHQVILLDAGDYSQGSPYVSLSKGATALDMMALVGYDVITLGNHEFDYGFPQLMENLKKHQGDFMVACNNLVDDEGELLFAPGGTAPIYADDTYETELFRIAIVGMATPETQTKANPALMKGLSFIGGKDLYKITQEDVDMARNEGNADIVIALGHLGVDKSSEPNCSYNVMQNVKGIDLFIDGHSHTVMTASKDNSMVQSTGTGLAYVGAIVIDNA
;
A
#
# COMPACT_ATOMS: atom_id res chain seq x y z
N MET A 1 24.00 -17.98 27.45
CA MET A 1 22.73 -17.45 27.94
C MET A 1 22.94 -15.96 28.26
N ARG A 2 22.72 -15.09 27.32
CA ARG A 2 22.53 -13.66 27.55
C ARG A 2 21.38 -13.24 26.66
N LYS A 3 20.20 -13.15 27.24
CA LYS A 3 19.07 -12.47 26.64
C LYS A 3 19.38 -10.98 26.73
N ILE A 4 19.82 -10.39 25.64
CA ILE A 4 19.83 -8.95 25.47
C ILE A 4 18.40 -8.62 25.07
N LEU A 5 17.69 -8.05 26.04
CA LEU A 5 16.39 -7.42 25.82
C LEU A 5 16.70 -6.13 25.04
N ALA A 6 16.71 -6.26 23.73
CA ALA A 6 16.71 -5.08 22.87
C ALA A 6 15.28 -4.51 22.89
N THR A 7 15.05 -3.60 23.81
CA THR A 7 13.93 -2.67 23.71
C THR A 7 14.32 -1.72 22.60
N LEU A 8 14.07 -2.13 21.35
CA LEU A 8 14.13 -1.24 20.22
C LEU A 8 12.92 -0.32 20.37
N LEU A 9 13.15 0.84 20.99
CA LEU A 9 12.28 1.99 20.83
C LEU A 9 12.53 2.47 19.40
N ALA A 10 11.89 1.83 18.43
CA ALA A 10 11.79 2.38 17.09
C ALA A 10 10.98 3.67 17.26
N LEU A 11 11.70 4.79 17.38
CA LEU A 11 11.12 6.11 17.24
C LEU A 11 10.75 6.22 15.75
N VAL A 12 9.58 5.66 15.40
CA VAL A 12 8.95 5.92 14.12
C VAL A 12 8.61 7.40 14.15
N MET A 13 9.53 8.25 13.72
CA MET A 13 9.19 9.60 13.31
C MET A 13 8.42 9.45 12.00
N THR A 14 7.13 9.16 12.10
CA THR A 14 6.21 9.31 11.00
C THR A 14 6.07 10.80 10.71
N LEU A 15 7.01 11.33 9.96
CA LEU A 15 6.85 12.61 9.31
C LEU A 15 6.07 12.29 8.02
N ALA A 16 4.75 12.25 8.13
CA ALA A 16 3.91 12.14 6.93
C ALA A 16 4.03 13.43 6.16
N LEU A 17 4.85 13.40 5.13
CA LEU A 17 5.05 14.50 4.21
C LEU A 17 4.02 14.39 3.10
N MET A 18 3.07 15.29 3.06
CA MET A 18 2.14 15.41 1.95
C MET A 18 2.67 16.47 0.98
N VAL A 19 3.07 16.03 -0.20
CA VAL A 19 3.44 16.93 -1.28
C VAL A 19 2.19 17.19 -2.13
N PRO A 20 1.63 18.42 -2.14
CA PRO A 20 0.46 18.70 -2.95
C PRO A 20 0.78 18.62 -4.41
N ALA A 21 -0.01 17.85 -5.15
CA ALA A 21 0.11 17.70 -6.59
C ALA A 21 -0.43 18.90 -7.40
N SER A 22 -0.95 19.97 -6.75
CA SER A 22 -1.51 21.15 -7.40
C SER A 22 -0.72 22.42 -7.11
N TRP A 23 -0.44 23.21 -8.15
CA TRP A 23 0.11 24.55 -8.02
C TRP A 23 -1.04 25.53 -7.72
N GLY A 24 -0.96 26.21 -6.58
CA GLY A 24 -1.74 27.38 -6.23
C GLY A 24 -2.78 27.17 -5.15
N GLU A 25 -2.37 27.28 -3.91
CA GLU A 25 -2.98 27.91 -2.74
C GLU A 25 -2.12 27.60 -1.53
N ASN A 26 -1.98 28.56 -0.60
CA ASN A 26 -1.21 28.41 0.66
C ASN A 26 -1.74 27.28 1.53
N LYS A 27 -1.43 26.03 1.20
CA LYS A 27 -1.55 24.86 2.10
C LYS A 27 -0.17 24.58 2.65
N GLU A 28 -0.09 24.25 3.91
CA GLU A 28 1.15 23.81 4.53
C GLU A 28 1.78 22.74 3.64
N THR A 29 2.84 23.12 2.94
CA THR A 29 3.62 22.19 2.11
C THR A 29 4.58 21.47 3.05
N TYR A 30 4.31 20.22 3.31
CA TYR A 30 5.30 19.36 3.95
C TYR A 30 6.45 19.14 2.98
N GLN A 31 7.66 19.33 3.44
CA GLN A 31 8.88 19.11 2.66
C GLN A 31 9.61 17.90 3.20
N LEU A 32 10.22 17.14 2.30
CA LEU A 32 11.15 16.09 2.72
C LEU A 32 12.27 16.71 3.57
N PRO A 33 12.83 15.99 4.54
CA PRO A 33 14.03 16.42 5.26
C PRO A 33 15.15 16.84 4.30
N ASP A 34 16.00 17.75 4.74
CA ASP A 34 17.13 18.19 3.91
C ASP A 34 18.10 17.05 3.57
N SER A 35 18.18 16.03 4.44
CA SER A 35 18.96 14.82 4.22
C SER A 35 18.15 13.58 4.59
N LEU A 36 18.21 12.58 3.72
CA LEU A 36 17.67 11.24 3.92
C LEU A 36 18.78 10.18 4.03
N ALA A 37 20.02 10.61 4.24
CA ALA A 37 21.16 9.71 4.40
C ALA A 37 20.91 8.70 5.55
N GLY A 38 21.10 7.42 5.30
CA GLY A 38 20.84 6.35 6.25
C GLY A 38 19.35 6.11 6.54
N LYS A 39 18.46 6.54 5.64
CA LYS A 39 17.01 6.36 5.78
C LYS A 39 16.46 5.46 4.68
N THR A 40 15.43 4.70 5.01
CA THR A 40 14.53 4.07 4.05
C THR A 40 13.26 4.90 3.97
N VAL A 41 12.78 5.17 2.77
CA VAL A 41 11.56 5.95 2.55
C VAL A 41 10.49 5.06 1.93
N ILE A 42 9.29 5.07 2.51
CA ILE A 42 8.12 4.46 1.90
C ILE A 42 7.27 5.58 1.33
N LEU A 43 7.14 5.62 0.02
CA LEU A 43 6.16 6.46 -0.67
C LEU A 43 4.90 5.65 -0.89
N HIS A 44 3.73 6.28 -0.70
CA HIS A 44 2.48 5.57 -0.94
C HIS A 44 1.42 6.45 -1.58
N THR A 45 0.58 5.80 -2.35
CA THR A 45 -0.58 6.36 -3.04
C THR A 45 -1.80 5.47 -2.84
N ASN A 46 -2.98 6.01 -3.09
CA ASN A 46 -4.25 5.31 -3.10
C ASN A 46 -5.26 6.10 -3.93
N ASP A 47 -6.31 5.42 -4.40
CA ASP A 47 -7.44 6.06 -5.08
C ASP A 47 -7.00 7.03 -6.19
N VAL A 48 -6.07 6.58 -7.03
CA VAL A 48 -5.50 7.40 -8.10
C VAL A 48 -6.57 7.78 -9.14
N HIS A 49 -7.55 6.89 -9.36
CA HIS A 49 -8.70 7.13 -10.22
C HIS A 49 -8.32 7.72 -11.58
N GLY A 50 -7.29 7.14 -12.20
CA GLY A 50 -6.86 7.51 -13.55
C GLY A 50 -6.23 8.89 -13.69
N ALA A 51 -5.73 9.50 -12.63
CA ALA A 51 -4.96 10.75 -12.67
C ALA A 51 -3.54 10.52 -13.23
N ILE A 52 -3.44 9.90 -14.41
CA ILE A 52 -2.20 9.42 -15.02
C ILE A 52 -1.18 10.52 -15.32
N ASP A 53 -1.65 11.75 -15.54
CA ASP A 53 -0.81 12.92 -15.76
C ASP A 53 0.03 13.32 -14.53
N LYS A 54 -0.30 12.78 -13.37
CA LYS A 54 0.39 13.07 -12.10
C LYS A 54 1.45 12.05 -11.71
N TYR A 55 1.50 10.89 -12.35
CA TYR A 55 2.51 9.87 -12.03
C TYR A 55 3.95 10.38 -12.20
N ALA A 56 4.20 11.29 -13.14
CA ALA A 56 5.50 11.94 -13.28
C ALA A 56 5.96 12.69 -12.02
N LYS A 57 5.01 13.18 -11.19
CA LYS A 57 5.36 13.83 -9.91
C LYS A 57 5.72 12.81 -8.84
N VAL A 58 5.11 11.62 -8.88
CA VAL A 58 5.48 10.50 -8.00
C VAL A 58 6.90 10.05 -8.31
N ALA A 59 7.22 9.88 -9.60
CA ALA A 59 8.58 9.56 -10.05
C ALA A 59 9.59 10.63 -9.61
N ALA A 60 9.29 11.91 -9.82
CA ALA A 60 10.15 13.00 -9.40
C ALA A 60 10.38 13.05 -7.89
N LEU A 61 9.35 12.75 -7.09
CA LEU A 61 9.48 12.67 -5.63
C LEU A 61 10.38 11.49 -5.20
N ARG A 62 10.23 10.34 -5.88
CA ARG A 62 11.13 9.20 -5.65
C ARG A 62 12.57 9.56 -5.94
N ASP A 63 12.82 10.20 -7.09
CA ASP A 63 14.15 10.63 -7.48
C ASP A 63 14.71 11.67 -6.49
N GLU A 64 13.88 12.61 -6.01
CA GLU A 64 14.27 13.58 -4.96
C GLU A 64 14.68 12.88 -3.66
N CYS A 65 14.00 11.78 -3.28
CA CYS A 65 14.40 11.01 -2.11
C CYS A 65 15.83 10.45 -2.25
N TYR A 66 16.14 9.89 -3.42
CA TYR A 66 17.50 9.39 -3.70
C TYR A 66 18.52 10.53 -3.77
N ASP A 67 18.20 11.67 -4.39
CA ASP A 67 19.05 12.85 -4.44
C ASP A 67 19.38 13.41 -3.05
N LYS A 68 18.44 13.27 -2.10
CA LYS A 68 18.62 13.60 -0.69
C LYS A 68 19.37 12.52 0.10
N GLY A 69 19.78 11.45 -0.55
CA GLY A 69 20.58 10.39 0.03
C GLY A 69 19.81 9.27 0.69
N ALA A 70 18.51 9.09 0.35
CA ALA A 70 17.75 7.92 0.82
C ALA A 70 18.50 6.65 0.40
N HIS A 71 18.62 5.72 1.35
CA HIS A 71 19.26 4.44 1.08
C HIS A 71 18.37 3.57 0.19
N GLN A 72 17.09 3.53 0.50
CA GLN A 72 16.08 2.81 -0.29
C GLN A 72 14.78 3.58 -0.31
N VAL A 73 14.07 3.54 -1.45
CA VAL A 73 12.72 4.06 -1.60
C VAL A 73 11.81 2.94 -2.05
N ILE A 74 10.76 2.67 -1.27
CA ILE A 74 9.75 1.63 -1.55
C ILE A 74 8.46 2.36 -1.91
N LEU A 75 7.86 2.01 -3.05
CA LEU A 75 6.67 2.67 -3.56
C LEU A 75 5.47 1.72 -3.51
N LEU A 76 4.44 2.08 -2.75
CA LEU A 76 3.25 1.27 -2.49
C LEU A 76 1.99 1.95 -3.02
N ASP A 77 1.01 1.14 -3.51
CA ASP A 77 -0.33 1.65 -3.87
C ASP A 77 -1.43 0.83 -3.20
N ALA A 78 -2.37 1.54 -2.57
CA ALA A 78 -3.48 0.95 -1.84
C ALA A 78 -4.77 0.82 -2.68
N GLY A 79 -4.66 0.65 -4.01
CA GLY A 79 -5.77 0.31 -4.90
C GLY A 79 -6.57 1.49 -5.45
N ASP A 80 -7.54 1.17 -6.31
CA ASP A 80 -8.39 2.09 -7.08
C ASP A 80 -7.58 2.96 -8.05
N TYR A 81 -6.71 2.34 -8.84
CA TYR A 81 -5.96 2.98 -9.91
C TYR A 81 -6.63 2.85 -11.30
N SER A 82 -7.52 1.86 -11.50
CA SER A 82 -7.99 1.40 -12.83
C SER A 82 -9.16 2.18 -13.41
N GLN A 83 -9.79 3.10 -12.67
CA GLN A 83 -11.02 3.79 -13.07
C GLN A 83 -10.85 5.30 -12.91
N GLY A 84 -11.57 6.11 -13.70
CA GLY A 84 -11.68 7.56 -13.53
C GLY A 84 -11.52 8.32 -14.83
N SER A 85 -10.29 8.53 -15.33
CA SER A 85 -10.07 9.30 -16.55
C SER A 85 -10.42 8.50 -17.81
N PRO A 86 -10.76 9.19 -18.95
CA PRO A 86 -11.01 8.51 -20.21
C PRO A 86 -9.85 7.62 -20.69
N TYR A 87 -8.62 8.01 -20.42
CA TYR A 87 -7.44 7.24 -20.84
C TYR A 87 -7.38 5.88 -20.17
N VAL A 88 -7.70 5.84 -18.89
CA VAL A 88 -7.71 4.60 -18.11
C VAL A 88 -8.96 3.78 -18.42
N SER A 89 -10.12 4.43 -18.57
CA SER A 89 -11.38 3.75 -18.89
C SER A 89 -11.36 3.12 -20.28
N LEU A 90 -10.82 3.79 -21.29
CA LEU A 90 -10.69 3.23 -22.65
C LEU A 90 -9.73 2.05 -22.72
N SER A 91 -8.67 2.06 -21.92
CA SER A 91 -7.70 0.96 -21.82
C SER A 91 -8.13 -0.10 -20.81
N LYS A 92 -9.29 0.05 -20.16
CA LYS A 92 -9.81 -0.84 -19.11
C LYS A 92 -8.77 -1.09 -17.99
N GLY A 93 -8.13 -0.02 -17.55
CA GLY A 93 -7.15 -0.05 -16.48
C GLY A 93 -5.70 -0.27 -16.92
N ALA A 94 -5.44 -0.75 -18.15
CA ALA A 94 -4.09 -1.10 -18.59
C ALA A 94 -3.11 0.09 -18.50
N THR A 95 -3.52 1.28 -18.96
CA THR A 95 -2.66 2.47 -18.94
C THR A 95 -2.23 2.86 -17.52
N ALA A 96 -3.07 2.63 -16.49
CA ALA A 96 -2.67 2.90 -15.11
C ALA A 96 -1.50 1.98 -14.69
N LEU A 97 -1.61 0.69 -14.98
CA LEU A 97 -0.55 -0.28 -14.68
C LEU A 97 0.74 0.00 -15.48
N ASP A 98 0.62 0.39 -16.77
CA ASP A 98 1.77 0.83 -17.58
C ASP A 98 2.51 2.00 -16.88
N MET A 99 1.76 2.99 -16.37
CA MET A 99 2.34 4.13 -15.66
C MET A 99 2.96 3.74 -14.32
N MET A 100 2.30 2.84 -13.57
CA MET A 100 2.82 2.36 -12.28
C MET A 100 4.13 1.58 -12.46
N ALA A 101 4.22 0.74 -13.49
CA ALA A 101 5.45 0.04 -13.83
C ALA A 101 6.59 1.01 -14.21
N LEU A 102 6.29 2.03 -15.03
CA LEU A 102 7.27 3.07 -15.42
C LEU A 102 7.76 3.89 -14.22
N VAL A 103 6.90 4.18 -13.26
CA VAL A 103 7.27 4.90 -12.03
C VAL A 103 8.06 4.01 -11.09
N GLY A 104 7.91 2.69 -11.18
CA GLY A 104 8.61 1.70 -10.35
C GLY A 104 7.92 1.49 -9.01
N TYR A 105 6.62 1.22 -9.02
CA TYR A 105 5.94 0.71 -7.85
C TYR A 105 6.48 -0.67 -7.50
N ASP A 106 6.59 -0.97 -6.20
CA ASP A 106 7.11 -2.24 -5.70
C ASP A 106 5.98 -3.21 -5.33
N VAL A 107 4.96 -2.71 -4.61
CA VAL A 107 3.80 -3.50 -4.18
C VAL A 107 2.52 -2.69 -4.34
N ILE A 108 1.51 -3.34 -4.89
CA ILE A 108 0.17 -2.78 -5.04
C ILE A 108 -0.87 -3.72 -4.43
N THR A 109 -1.98 -3.17 -3.96
CA THR A 109 -3.16 -3.99 -3.65
C THR A 109 -4.30 -3.68 -4.60
N LEU A 110 -5.45 -4.34 -4.42
CA LEU A 110 -6.62 -4.17 -5.26
C LEU A 110 -7.69 -3.36 -4.52
N GLY A 111 -8.23 -2.36 -5.17
CA GLY A 111 -9.46 -1.71 -4.75
C GLY A 111 -10.69 -2.31 -5.41
N ASN A 112 -11.85 -1.70 -5.22
CA ASN A 112 -13.08 -2.18 -5.85
C ASN A 112 -13.16 -1.83 -7.35
N HIS A 113 -12.53 -0.76 -7.78
CA HIS A 113 -12.57 -0.32 -9.18
C HIS A 113 -11.65 -1.11 -10.10
N GLU A 114 -10.75 -1.92 -9.59
CA GLU A 114 -9.97 -2.88 -10.39
C GLU A 114 -10.88 -3.94 -11.04
N PHE A 115 -12.09 -4.14 -10.50
CA PHE A 115 -13.06 -5.11 -10.99
C PHE A 115 -14.13 -4.52 -11.93
N ASP A 116 -14.09 -3.22 -12.22
CA ASP A 116 -15.08 -2.55 -13.08
C ASP A 116 -15.15 -3.11 -14.51
N TYR A 117 -14.03 -3.65 -14.99
CA TYR A 117 -13.92 -4.26 -16.32
C TYR A 117 -13.94 -5.79 -16.28
N GLY A 118 -14.18 -6.38 -15.10
CA GLY A 118 -14.21 -7.81 -14.83
C GLY A 118 -12.84 -8.43 -14.55
N PHE A 119 -12.86 -9.49 -13.75
CA PHE A 119 -11.66 -10.18 -13.31
C PHE A 119 -10.78 -10.71 -14.46
N PRO A 120 -11.34 -11.28 -15.57
CA PRO A 120 -10.51 -11.71 -16.68
C PRO A 120 -9.71 -10.57 -17.32
N GLN A 121 -10.27 -9.34 -17.39
CA GLN A 121 -9.57 -8.17 -17.92
C GLN A 121 -8.49 -7.70 -16.95
N LEU A 122 -8.78 -7.70 -15.64
CA LEU A 122 -7.76 -7.40 -14.62
C LEU A 122 -6.57 -8.35 -14.75
N MET A 123 -6.82 -9.66 -14.82
CA MET A 123 -5.76 -10.66 -14.96
C MET A 123 -4.96 -10.53 -16.27
N GLU A 124 -5.63 -10.17 -17.38
CA GLU A 124 -4.94 -9.88 -18.65
C GLU A 124 -4.00 -8.70 -18.51
N ASN A 125 -4.44 -7.63 -17.83
CA ASN A 125 -3.63 -6.45 -17.60
C ASN A 125 -2.43 -6.76 -16.67
N LEU A 126 -2.67 -7.41 -15.52
CA LEU A 126 -1.62 -7.76 -14.56
C LEU A 126 -0.56 -8.71 -15.17
N LYS A 127 -0.97 -9.62 -16.05
CA LYS A 127 -0.04 -10.53 -16.71
C LYS A 127 1.02 -9.81 -17.56
N LYS A 128 0.72 -8.64 -18.10
CA LYS A 128 1.67 -7.82 -18.87
C LYS A 128 2.76 -7.21 -17.99
N HIS A 129 2.48 -7.08 -16.69
CA HIS A 129 3.34 -6.47 -15.68
C HIS A 129 3.89 -7.49 -14.69
N GLN A 130 3.90 -8.76 -15.08
CA GLN A 130 4.47 -9.83 -14.24
C GLN A 130 5.97 -9.60 -14.04
N GLY A 131 6.36 -9.26 -12.80
CA GLY A 131 7.73 -8.96 -12.44
C GLY A 131 8.05 -7.46 -12.30
N ASP A 132 7.13 -6.56 -12.68
CA ASP A 132 7.31 -5.13 -12.49
C ASP A 132 6.99 -4.73 -11.04
N PHE A 133 5.96 -5.33 -10.46
CA PHE A 133 5.55 -5.13 -9.07
C PHE A 133 4.82 -6.38 -8.53
N MET A 134 4.71 -6.48 -7.22
CA MET A 134 3.90 -7.52 -6.56
C MET A 134 2.47 -7.02 -6.37
N VAL A 135 1.49 -7.88 -6.66
CA VAL A 135 0.09 -7.67 -6.23
C VAL A 135 -0.15 -8.46 -4.96
N ALA A 136 -0.44 -7.79 -3.86
CA ALA A 136 -0.71 -8.39 -2.56
C ALA A 136 -2.21 -8.32 -2.24
N CYS A 137 -2.85 -9.48 -1.99
CA CYS A 137 -4.26 -9.54 -1.58
C CYS A 137 -4.54 -10.87 -0.88
N ASN A 138 -4.76 -10.84 0.43
CA ASN A 138 -4.92 -12.04 1.25
C ASN A 138 -6.36 -12.54 1.37
N ASN A 139 -7.32 -11.83 0.79
CA ASN A 139 -8.73 -12.10 1.06
C ASN A 139 -9.62 -12.24 -0.17
N LEU A 140 -9.04 -12.31 -1.37
CA LEU A 140 -9.77 -12.62 -2.60
C LEU A 140 -9.60 -14.10 -2.93
N VAL A 141 -10.71 -14.83 -3.00
CA VAL A 141 -10.75 -16.27 -3.24
C VAL A 141 -11.66 -16.63 -4.42
N ASP A 142 -11.41 -17.79 -5.00
CA ASP A 142 -12.29 -18.42 -6.00
C ASP A 142 -13.45 -19.20 -5.36
N ASP A 143 -14.24 -19.92 -6.19
CA ASP A 143 -15.37 -20.72 -5.74
C ASP A 143 -14.96 -21.94 -4.88
N GLU A 144 -13.72 -22.40 -4.97
CA GLU A 144 -13.13 -23.45 -4.15
C GLU A 144 -12.57 -22.93 -2.83
N GLY A 145 -12.51 -21.60 -2.66
CA GLY A 145 -11.96 -20.92 -1.49
C GLY A 145 -10.44 -20.77 -1.53
N GLU A 146 -9.81 -20.97 -2.67
CA GLU A 146 -8.37 -20.80 -2.86
C GLU A 146 -8.02 -19.33 -3.12
N LEU A 147 -6.93 -18.84 -2.50
CA LEU A 147 -6.44 -17.48 -2.70
C LEU A 147 -6.00 -17.26 -4.14
N LEU A 148 -6.45 -16.16 -4.74
CA LEU A 148 -6.12 -15.78 -6.12
C LEU A 148 -4.82 -14.97 -6.24
N PHE A 149 -4.37 -14.38 -5.14
CA PHE A 149 -3.12 -13.61 -5.06
C PHE A 149 -2.31 -14.01 -3.83
N ALA A 150 -1.02 -13.71 -3.86
CA ALA A 150 -0.19 -13.82 -2.66
C ALA A 150 -0.70 -12.85 -1.57
N PRO A 151 -0.71 -13.27 -0.29
CA PRO A 151 -1.10 -12.38 0.80
C PRO A 151 -0.17 -11.18 0.94
N GLY A 152 1.08 -11.32 0.54
CA GLY A 152 2.12 -10.32 0.64
C GLY A 152 3.51 -10.94 0.59
N GLY A 153 4.48 -10.23 1.11
CA GLY A 153 5.86 -10.72 1.15
C GLY A 153 6.71 -9.98 2.16
N THR A 154 7.85 -10.56 2.48
CA THR A 154 8.87 -9.97 3.36
C THR A 154 10.15 -9.75 2.56
N ALA A 155 10.72 -8.57 2.65
CA ALA A 155 11.96 -8.19 2.00
C ALA A 155 12.96 -7.60 3.01
N PRO A 156 14.25 -7.97 2.92
CA PRO A 156 15.31 -7.36 3.71
C PRO A 156 15.66 -5.96 3.19
N ILE A 157 16.04 -5.09 4.10
CA ILE A 157 16.67 -3.79 3.84
C ILE A 157 18.15 -3.93 4.18
N TYR A 158 19.00 -3.61 3.22
CA TYR A 158 20.44 -3.78 3.35
C TYR A 158 21.14 -2.45 3.64
N ALA A 159 22.34 -2.50 4.19
CA ALA A 159 23.13 -1.33 4.51
C ALA A 159 23.68 -0.60 3.27
N ASP A 160 23.87 -1.36 2.19
CA ASP A 160 24.41 -0.85 0.93
C ASP A 160 24.04 -1.79 -0.24
N ASP A 161 24.43 -1.43 -1.44
CA ASP A 161 24.15 -2.19 -2.68
C ASP A 161 24.96 -3.48 -2.81
N THR A 162 25.81 -3.82 -1.83
CA THR A 162 26.54 -5.10 -1.84
C THR A 162 25.68 -6.26 -1.34
N TYR A 163 24.57 -5.96 -0.67
CA TYR A 163 23.63 -6.95 -0.08
C TYR A 163 24.29 -7.85 0.95
N GLU A 164 25.40 -7.42 1.58
CA GLU A 164 26.13 -8.22 2.56
C GLU A 164 25.63 -8.00 4.00
N THR A 165 25.17 -6.79 4.32
CA THR A 165 24.71 -6.42 5.65
C THR A 165 23.23 -6.08 5.65
N GLU A 166 22.41 -7.02 6.12
CA GLU A 166 20.98 -6.80 6.35
C GLU A 166 20.79 -5.93 7.60
N LEU A 167 20.01 -4.86 7.49
CA LEU A 167 19.67 -3.95 8.58
C LEU A 167 18.41 -4.38 9.31
N PHE A 168 17.32 -4.59 8.56
CA PHE A 168 16.03 -5.03 9.06
C PHE A 168 15.16 -5.58 7.91
N ARG A 169 14.01 -6.14 8.23
CA ARG A 169 13.06 -6.67 7.25
C ARG A 169 11.72 -5.98 7.34
N ILE A 170 11.17 -5.66 6.18
CA ILE A 170 9.80 -5.13 6.03
C ILE A 170 8.92 -6.21 5.40
N ALA A 171 7.77 -6.45 6.02
CA ALA A 171 6.71 -7.26 5.42
C ALA A 171 5.55 -6.37 5.00
N ILE A 172 4.96 -6.69 3.84
CA ILE A 172 3.72 -6.10 3.36
C ILE A 172 2.65 -7.20 3.35
N VAL A 173 1.46 -6.90 3.91
CA VAL A 173 0.28 -7.77 3.87
C VAL A 173 -0.84 -7.00 3.20
N GLY A 174 -1.29 -7.48 2.04
CA GLY A 174 -2.28 -6.81 1.20
C GLY A 174 -3.71 -7.29 1.45
N MET A 175 -4.71 -6.39 1.32
CA MET A 175 -6.12 -6.74 1.44
C MET A 175 -7.03 -5.81 0.66
N ALA A 176 -8.10 -6.37 0.07
CA ALA A 176 -9.10 -5.64 -0.69
C ALA A 176 -10.42 -5.55 0.09
N THR A 177 -11.22 -4.51 -0.18
CA THR A 177 -12.50 -4.36 0.50
C THR A 177 -13.52 -5.42 0.09
N PRO A 178 -14.16 -6.14 1.04
CA PRO A 178 -15.28 -7.01 0.76
C PRO A 178 -16.50 -6.29 0.16
N GLU A 179 -16.57 -4.97 0.27
CA GLU A 179 -17.63 -4.17 -0.38
C GLU A 179 -17.58 -4.26 -1.90
N THR A 180 -16.45 -4.66 -2.48
CA THR A 180 -16.30 -4.95 -3.92
C THR A 180 -17.39 -5.88 -4.43
N GLN A 181 -17.82 -6.85 -3.61
CA GLN A 181 -18.90 -7.79 -3.96
C GLN A 181 -20.22 -7.09 -4.31
N THR A 182 -20.47 -5.91 -3.75
CA THR A 182 -21.69 -5.13 -3.96
C THR A 182 -21.47 -3.82 -4.71
N LYS A 183 -20.26 -3.27 -4.71
CA LYS A 183 -19.91 -2.03 -5.40
C LYS A 183 -19.53 -2.26 -6.86
N ALA A 184 -18.87 -3.38 -7.18
CA ALA A 184 -18.63 -3.78 -8.55
C ALA A 184 -19.90 -4.40 -9.18
N ASN A 185 -19.94 -4.52 -10.51
CA ASN A 185 -21.04 -5.18 -11.20
C ASN A 185 -21.07 -6.69 -10.84
N PRO A 186 -22.15 -7.20 -10.21
CA PRO A 186 -22.18 -8.59 -9.77
C PRO A 186 -22.02 -9.62 -10.90
N ALA A 187 -22.37 -9.24 -12.15
CA ALA A 187 -22.18 -10.11 -13.31
C ALA A 187 -20.70 -10.35 -13.63
N LEU A 188 -19.83 -9.43 -13.24
CA LEU A 188 -18.38 -9.48 -13.44
C LEU A 188 -17.63 -10.13 -12.25
N MET A 189 -18.36 -10.41 -11.16
CA MET A 189 -17.82 -10.97 -9.91
C MET A 189 -18.13 -12.47 -9.74
N LYS A 190 -18.63 -13.14 -10.79
CA LYS A 190 -18.93 -14.57 -10.72
C LYS A 190 -17.68 -15.39 -10.48
N GLY A 191 -17.74 -16.32 -9.54
CA GLY A 191 -16.63 -17.16 -9.17
C GLY A 191 -15.61 -16.47 -8.25
N LEU A 192 -15.95 -15.31 -7.71
CA LEU A 192 -15.09 -14.55 -6.80
C LEU A 192 -15.80 -14.25 -5.50
N SER A 193 -15.08 -14.35 -4.40
CA SER A 193 -15.54 -13.96 -3.08
C SER A 193 -14.45 -13.23 -2.31
N PHE A 194 -14.85 -12.30 -1.45
CA PHE A 194 -13.94 -11.60 -0.55
C PHE A 194 -14.19 -12.05 0.89
N ILE A 195 -13.16 -12.56 1.53
CA ILE A 195 -13.21 -12.89 2.96
C ILE A 195 -13.29 -11.57 3.74
N GLY A 196 -14.27 -11.47 4.66
CA GLY A 196 -14.52 -10.26 5.43
C GLY A 196 -14.81 -10.54 6.91
N GLY A 197 -14.94 -9.47 7.69
CA GLY A 197 -15.25 -9.51 9.11
C GLY A 197 -14.22 -10.27 9.93
N LYS A 198 -14.68 -11.16 10.81
CA LYS A 198 -13.78 -11.92 11.71
C LYS A 198 -12.84 -12.86 10.98
N ASP A 199 -13.27 -13.38 9.82
CA ASP A 199 -12.42 -14.28 9.04
C ASP A 199 -11.27 -13.49 8.37
N LEU A 200 -11.52 -12.24 7.93
CA LEU A 200 -10.46 -11.34 7.47
C LEU A 200 -9.43 -11.10 8.58
N TYR A 201 -9.89 -10.82 9.82
CA TYR A 201 -8.95 -10.61 10.93
C TYR A 201 -8.12 -11.85 11.21
N LYS A 202 -8.73 -13.03 11.12
CA LYS A 202 -8.06 -14.30 11.36
C LYS A 202 -6.96 -14.56 10.34
N ILE A 203 -7.29 -14.49 9.03
CA ILE A 203 -6.29 -14.74 7.98
C ILE A 203 -5.18 -13.68 8.00
N THR A 204 -5.54 -12.42 8.25
CA THR A 204 -4.53 -11.35 8.38
C THR A 204 -3.63 -11.57 9.58
N GLN A 205 -4.15 -12.07 10.72
CA GLN A 205 -3.31 -12.43 11.86
C GLN A 205 -2.34 -13.58 11.53
N GLU A 206 -2.81 -14.60 10.80
CA GLU A 206 -1.97 -15.72 10.34
C GLU A 206 -0.84 -15.21 9.42
N ASP A 207 -1.12 -14.29 8.49
CA ASP A 207 -0.13 -13.68 7.60
C ASP A 207 0.89 -12.84 8.38
N VAL A 208 0.43 -12.04 9.35
CA VAL A 208 1.31 -11.23 10.22
C VAL A 208 2.19 -12.14 11.07
N ASP A 209 1.64 -13.21 11.65
CA ASP A 209 2.40 -14.17 12.46
C ASP A 209 3.44 -14.89 11.59
N MET A 210 3.12 -15.27 10.36
CA MET A 210 4.05 -15.85 9.40
C MET A 210 5.18 -14.85 9.05
N ALA A 211 4.83 -13.60 8.75
CA ALA A 211 5.81 -12.56 8.46
C ALA A 211 6.79 -12.34 9.62
N ARG A 212 6.28 -12.32 10.87
CA ARG A 212 7.10 -12.13 12.08
C ARG A 212 7.94 -13.35 12.42
N ASN A 213 7.35 -14.55 12.41
CA ASN A 213 7.99 -15.77 12.96
C ASN A 213 8.84 -16.50 11.92
N GLU A 214 8.41 -16.53 10.65
CA GLU A 214 9.11 -17.23 9.58
C GLU A 214 9.89 -16.24 8.70
N GLY A 215 9.28 -15.10 8.34
CA GLY A 215 9.91 -14.03 7.56
C GLY A 215 10.91 -13.19 8.37
N ASN A 216 10.89 -13.28 9.72
CA ASN A 216 11.67 -12.44 10.64
C ASN A 216 11.47 -10.94 10.37
N ALA A 217 10.25 -10.53 10.04
CA ALA A 217 9.95 -9.13 9.77
C ALA A 217 10.06 -8.27 11.05
N ASP A 218 10.85 -7.21 10.96
CA ASP A 218 10.96 -6.18 12.00
C ASP A 218 9.83 -5.17 11.92
N ILE A 219 9.33 -4.93 10.71
CA ILE A 219 8.22 -4.02 10.44
C ILE A 219 7.19 -4.74 9.58
N VAL A 220 5.91 -4.68 9.98
CA VAL A 220 4.78 -5.20 9.20
C VAL A 220 3.85 -4.06 8.83
N ILE A 221 3.66 -3.87 7.54
CA ILE A 221 2.77 -2.88 6.96
C ILE A 221 1.57 -3.60 6.35
N ALA A 222 0.37 -3.25 6.80
CA ALA A 222 -0.85 -3.61 6.09
C ALA A 222 -1.07 -2.62 4.95
N LEU A 223 -1.28 -3.14 3.75
CA LEU A 223 -1.58 -2.38 2.54
C LEU A 223 -3.01 -2.72 2.12
N GLY A 224 -3.98 -1.92 2.54
CA GLY A 224 -5.38 -2.22 2.38
C GLY A 224 -6.13 -1.22 1.52
N HIS A 225 -7.25 -1.69 0.96
CA HIS A 225 -8.25 -0.82 0.35
C HIS A 225 -9.59 -1.06 1.05
N LEU A 226 -9.65 -0.68 2.35
CA LEU A 226 -10.77 -1.02 3.24
C LEU A 226 -11.61 0.20 3.62
N GLY A 227 -10.99 1.37 3.65
CA GLY A 227 -11.59 2.60 4.13
C GLY A 227 -11.62 2.71 5.65
N VAL A 228 -11.90 3.94 6.10
CA VAL A 228 -12.01 4.29 7.53
C VAL A 228 -13.42 4.66 7.94
N ASP A 229 -14.36 4.66 7.01
CA ASP A 229 -15.73 5.06 7.24
C ASP A 229 -16.49 4.02 8.06
N LYS A 230 -17.38 4.49 8.92
CA LYS A 230 -18.26 3.62 9.70
C LYS A 230 -19.15 2.72 8.83
N SER A 231 -19.46 3.14 7.62
CA SER A 231 -20.21 2.35 6.66
C SER A 231 -19.49 1.08 6.20
N SER A 232 -18.16 1.06 6.27
CA SER A 232 -17.31 -0.09 5.89
C SER A 232 -17.10 -1.08 7.04
N GLU A 233 -17.62 -0.79 8.26
CA GLU A 233 -17.59 -1.77 9.35
C GLU A 233 -18.36 -3.05 8.98
N PRO A 234 -17.87 -4.24 9.35
CA PRO A 234 -16.71 -4.51 10.20
C PRO A 234 -15.38 -4.64 9.45
N ASN A 235 -15.31 -4.23 8.18
CA ASN A 235 -14.15 -4.48 7.32
C ASN A 235 -13.19 -3.29 7.21
N CYS A 236 -13.46 -2.16 7.88
CA CYS A 236 -12.60 -0.99 7.77
C CYS A 236 -11.23 -1.20 8.43
N SER A 237 -10.23 -0.43 8.03
CA SER A 237 -8.86 -0.54 8.50
C SER A 237 -8.72 -0.40 10.02
N TYR A 238 -9.55 0.44 10.66
CA TYR A 238 -9.57 0.53 12.12
C TYR A 238 -10.00 -0.77 12.80
N ASN A 239 -10.97 -1.50 12.23
CA ASN A 239 -11.38 -2.79 12.77
C ASN A 239 -10.27 -3.82 12.65
N VAL A 240 -9.54 -3.84 11.53
CA VAL A 240 -8.37 -4.71 11.37
C VAL A 240 -7.32 -4.38 12.41
N MET A 241 -6.93 -3.10 12.55
CA MET A 241 -5.92 -2.65 13.52
C MET A 241 -6.31 -2.97 14.98
N GLN A 242 -7.60 -2.99 15.31
CA GLN A 242 -8.08 -3.34 16.65
C GLN A 242 -8.06 -4.84 16.93
N ASN A 243 -8.22 -5.67 15.90
CA ASN A 243 -8.40 -7.12 16.05
C ASN A 243 -7.17 -7.95 15.64
N VAL A 244 -6.23 -7.37 14.90
CA VAL A 244 -4.99 -8.00 14.46
C VAL A 244 -3.81 -7.37 15.21
N LYS A 245 -2.93 -8.20 15.77
CA LYS A 245 -1.75 -7.73 16.49
C LYS A 245 -0.50 -7.86 15.63
N GLY A 246 0.42 -6.94 15.81
CA GLY A 246 1.72 -7.01 15.14
C GLY A 246 1.78 -6.26 13.81
N ILE A 247 0.72 -5.54 13.42
CA ILE A 247 0.77 -4.55 12.35
C ILE A 247 1.32 -3.25 12.96
N ASP A 248 2.39 -2.70 12.37
CA ASP A 248 3.00 -1.43 12.82
C ASP A 248 2.37 -0.23 12.14
N LEU A 249 1.96 -0.38 10.87
CA LEU A 249 1.41 0.67 10.05
C LEU A 249 0.36 0.10 9.09
N PHE A 250 -0.69 0.86 8.84
CA PHE A 250 -1.71 0.55 7.83
C PHE A 250 -1.73 1.67 6.78
N ILE A 251 -1.47 1.34 5.52
CA ILE A 251 -1.66 2.22 4.37
C ILE A 251 -2.99 1.83 3.73
N ASP A 252 -3.93 2.78 3.66
CA ASP A 252 -5.32 2.50 3.27
C ASP A 252 -5.81 3.41 2.13
N GLY A 253 -6.88 2.97 1.47
CA GLY A 253 -7.62 3.69 0.44
C GLY A 253 -9.12 3.65 0.69
N HIS A 254 -9.92 3.72 -0.39
CA HIS A 254 -11.37 3.54 -0.44
C HIS A 254 -12.22 4.72 0.06
N SER A 255 -11.93 5.28 1.20
CA SER A 255 -12.72 6.39 1.78
C SER A 255 -12.30 7.77 1.29
N HIS A 256 -11.30 7.87 0.42
CA HIS A 256 -10.73 9.14 -0.09
C HIS A 256 -10.33 10.11 1.03
N THR A 257 -10.09 9.62 2.22
CA THR A 257 -9.75 10.42 3.39
C THR A 257 -8.27 10.79 3.34
N VAL A 258 -7.94 12.02 3.73
CA VAL A 258 -6.55 12.44 3.93
C VAL A 258 -6.20 12.26 5.40
N MET A 259 -5.30 11.35 5.70
CA MET A 259 -4.88 11.02 7.06
C MET A 259 -3.37 11.01 7.17
N THR A 260 -2.89 11.66 8.22
CA THR A 260 -1.48 11.67 8.61
C THR A 260 -1.36 11.22 10.07
N ALA A 261 -0.27 10.55 10.42
CA ALA A 261 -0.02 10.12 11.78
C ALA A 261 -0.07 11.25 12.82
N SER A 262 0.28 12.48 12.40
CA SER A 262 0.32 13.63 13.29
C SER A 262 -1.06 14.16 13.66
N LYS A 263 -2.08 13.91 12.84
CA LYS A 263 -3.41 14.49 13.03
C LYS A 263 -4.32 13.64 13.91
N ASP A 264 -4.32 12.34 13.72
CA ASP A 264 -5.28 11.42 14.32
C ASP A 264 -4.63 10.43 15.30
N ASN A 265 -3.32 10.54 15.51
CA ASN A 265 -2.52 9.59 16.32
C ASN A 265 -2.80 8.13 15.92
N SER A 266 -3.14 7.92 14.67
CA SER A 266 -3.45 6.61 14.13
C SER A 266 -2.29 6.07 13.32
N MET A 267 -2.12 4.77 13.40
CA MET A 267 -1.19 4.06 12.54
C MET A 267 -1.76 3.82 11.14
N VAL A 268 -2.91 4.42 10.81
CA VAL A 268 -3.55 4.36 9.49
C VAL A 268 -3.21 5.62 8.70
N GLN A 269 -2.74 5.45 7.47
CA GLN A 269 -2.34 6.50 6.53
C GLN A 269 -3.17 6.41 5.26
N SER A 270 -3.59 7.54 4.71
CA SER A 270 -4.28 7.62 3.42
C SER A 270 -4.05 9.00 2.80
N THR A 271 -3.97 9.09 1.47
CA THR A 271 -3.56 10.29 0.74
C THR A 271 -4.70 10.99 -0.01
N GLY A 272 -5.94 10.64 0.32
CA GLY A 272 -7.10 11.21 -0.36
C GLY A 272 -7.36 10.50 -1.69
N THR A 273 -7.54 11.25 -2.77
CA THR A 273 -7.85 10.70 -4.09
C THR A 273 -7.21 11.50 -5.22
N GLY A 274 -7.09 10.89 -6.40
CA GLY A 274 -6.66 11.54 -7.63
C GLY A 274 -5.24 12.09 -7.59
N LEU A 275 -4.33 11.44 -6.84
CA LEU A 275 -2.97 11.91 -6.59
C LEU A 275 -2.94 13.40 -6.16
N ALA A 276 -3.87 13.79 -5.27
CA ALA A 276 -3.81 15.09 -4.62
C ALA A 276 -2.59 15.19 -3.70
N TYR A 277 -2.21 14.07 -3.10
CA TYR A 277 -1.04 13.92 -2.24
C TYR A 277 -0.33 12.60 -2.53
N VAL A 278 0.94 12.54 -2.15
CA VAL A 278 1.73 11.31 -2.01
C VAL A 278 2.16 11.25 -0.55
N GLY A 279 1.93 10.13 0.08
CA GLY A 279 2.40 9.90 1.45
C GLY A 279 3.88 9.54 1.46
N ALA A 280 4.60 9.99 2.48
CA ALA A 280 6.00 9.62 2.68
C ALA A 280 6.23 9.24 4.15
N ILE A 281 6.75 8.06 4.37
CA ILE A 281 7.12 7.54 5.69
C ILE A 281 8.62 7.34 5.68
N VAL A 282 9.31 7.97 6.62
CA VAL A 282 10.77 7.89 6.72
C VAL A 282 11.14 6.99 7.89
N ILE A 283 11.88 5.95 7.61
CA ILE A 283 12.40 4.98 8.59
C ILE A 283 13.88 5.27 8.78
N ASP A 284 14.29 5.44 10.03
CA ASP A 284 15.69 5.54 10.39
C ASP A 284 16.31 4.14 10.41
N ASN A 285 17.37 3.94 9.62
CA ASN A 285 18.03 2.64 9.52
C ASN A 285 19.07 2.42 10.65
N ALA A 286 19.24 3.40 11.57
CA ALA A 286 20.22 3.36 12.66
C ALA A 286 19.69 2.64 13.91
#